data_ae5b0ba8d206e97c865c8a2d86c78046
#
_entry.id   ae5b0ba8d206e97c865c8a2d86c78046
#
_cell.length_a   1.000
_cell.length_b   1.000
_cell.length_c   1.000
_cell.angle_alpha   90.00
_cell.angle_beta   90.00
_cell.angle_gamma   90.00
#
_symmetry.space_group_name_H-M   'P 1'
#
loop_
_entity.id
_entity.type
_entity.pdbx_description
1 polymer ?
#
loop_
_entity_poly.entity_id
_entity_poly.type
_entity_poly.pdbx_seq_one_letter_code
_entity_poly.pdbx_strand_id
1 'polypeptide(L)'
;MNTAIQNIPLSTISGEPATLGDYSGKVLLVVNVASKCGLTPQYEALEKLYHDYRQRGLVVLGFPANDFAGQEPGTDKEIAQFCTTNFGVDFPMFSKIAVTGADTHPLYQELTESGVPVTGDADGFRAKLEGYGMTPNPAPGILWNFEKFVIGRDGEVAARFSPDTAPDDARLIAAIEKELAKEPVGSA
;
A
#
# COMPACT_ATOMS: atom_id res chain seq x y z
N MET A 1 0.50 10.37 18.07
CA MET A 1 0.65 10.72 16.63
C MET A 1 2.03 10.31 16.15
N ASN A 2 2.10 9.48 15.10
CA ASN A 2 3.40 9.03 14.57
C ASN A 2 3.96 10.07 13.58
N THR A 3 4.61 11.10 14.08
CA THR A 3 5.17 12.15 13.24
C THR A 3 6.34 11.69 12.38
N ALA A 4 7.05 10.61 12.79
CA ALA A 4 8.19 10.10 12.03
C ALA A 4 7.76 9.61 10.65
N ILE A 5 6.72 8.76 10.59
CA ILE A 5 6.22 8.22 9.31
C ILE A 5 5.59 9.33 8.45
N GLN A 6 4.92 10.30 9.08
CA GLN A 6 4.26 11.39 8.36
C GLN A 6 5.24 12.38 7.73
N ASN A 7 6.47 12.46 8.22
CA ASN A 7 7.46 13.43 7.76
C ASN A 7 8.47 12.85 6.76
N ILE A 8 8.37 11.57 6.42
CA ILE A 8 9.31 10.94 5.49
C ILE A 8 9.10 11.54 4.09
N PRO A 9 10.16 12.05 3.44
CA PRO A 9 10.04 12.61 2.09
C PRO A 9 9.63 11.54 1.07
N LEU A 10 8.62 11.88 0.28
CA LEU A 10 8.11 11.05 -0.81
C LEU A 10 8.12 11.87 -2.10
N SER A 11 7.97 11.19 -3.22
CA SER A 11 7.79 11.81 -4.52
C SER A 11 6.54 11.23 -5.19
N THR A 12 5.66 12.10 -5.67
CA THR A 12 4.52 11.63 -6.46
C THR A 12 5.02 11.03 -7.77
N ILE A 13 4.16 10.28 -8.46
CA ILE A 13 4.55 9.66 -9.73
C ILE A 13 4.86 10.69 -10.82
N SER A 14 4.36 11.92 -10.67
CA SER A 14 4.68 13.05 -11.55
C SER A 14 5.95 13.80 -11.12
N GLY A 15 6.62 13.38 -10.04
CA GLY A 15 7.89 13.94 -9.60
C GLY A 15 7.79 15.06 -8.58
N GLU A 16 6.60 15.33 -8.02
CA GLU A 16 6.42 16.38 -7.03
C GLU A 16 6.72 15.88 -5.61
N PRO A 17 7.30 16.72 -4.73
CA PRO A 17 7.53 16.33 -3.35
C PRO A 17 6.22 16.15 -2.59
N ALA A 18 6.20 15.15 -1.69
CA ALA A 18 5.02 14.83 -0.87
C ALA A 18 5.45 14.18 0.44
N THR A 19 4.53 14.06 1.36
CA THR A 19 4.67 13.28 2.60
C THR A 19 3.30 12.67 2.95
N LEU A 20 3.27 11.67 3.84
CA LEU A 20 2.00 11.18 4.36
C LEU A 20 1.29 12.25 5.19
N GLY A 21 2.04 13.21 5.75
CA GLY A 21 1.47 14.35 6.47
C GLY A 21 0.55 15.22 5.61
N ASP A 22 0.71 15.19 4.29
CA ASP A 22 -0.20 15.89 3.36
C ASP A 22 -1.62 15.34 3.43
N TYR A 23 -1.78 14.13 3.97
CA TYR A 23 -3.06 13.45 4.14
C TYR A 23 -3.46 13.34 5.61
N SER A 24 -2.93 14.21 6.48
CA SER A 24 -3.23 14.19 7.92
C SER A 24 -4.72 14.20 8.18
N GLY A 25 -5.17 13.39 9.15
CA GLY A 25 -6.59 13.25 9.50
C GLY A 25 -7.37 12.29 8.61
N LYS A 26 -6.78 11.81 7.52
CA LYS A 26 -7.37 10.79 6.66
C LYS A 26 -6.97 9.39 7.11
N VAL A 27 -7.77 8.40 6.73
CA VAL A 27 -7.37 6.99 6.82
C VAL A 27 -6.67 6.62 5.52
N LEU A 28 -5.50 6.00 5.61
CA LEU A 28 -4.70 5.68 4.43
C LEU A 28 -4.62 4.17 4.23
N LEU A 29 -4.80 3.73 2.99
CA LEU A 29 -4.49 2.37 2.58
C LEU A 29 -3.24 2.44 1.69
N VAL A 30 -2.12 1.98 2.23
CA VAL A 30 -0.82 2.00 1.55
C VAL A 30 -0.58 0.64 0.92
N VAL A 31 -0.34 0.61 -0.39
CA VAL A 31 -0.20 -0.63 -1.17
C VAL A 31 1.03 -0.53 -2.06
N ASN A 32 1.90 -1.53 -2.02
CA ASN A 32 2.97 -1.65 -3.01
C ASN A 32 2.43 -2.38 -4.23
N VAL A 33 2.58 -1.77 -5.40
CA VAL A 33 1.86 -2.19 -6.61
C VAL A 33 2.82 -2.56 -7.74
N ALA A 34 2.32 -3.32 -8.71
CA ALA A 34 3.06 -3.72 -9.90
C ALA A 34 2.13 -3.90 -11.09
N SER A 35 2.66 -3.66 -12.29
CA SER A 35 1.89 -3.72 -13.54
C SER A 35 1.85 -5.10 -14.19
N LYS A 36 2.76 -6.01 -13.82
CA LYS A 36 2.93 -7.32 -14.45
C LYS A 36 2.86 -8.48 -13.46
N CYS A 37 2.08 -8.30 -12.40
CA CYS A 37 1.86 -9.30 -11.37
C CYS A 37 0.54 -10.04 -11.61
N GLY A 38 0.44 -11.30 -11.16
CA GLY A 38 -0.83 -12.02 -11.16
C GLY A 38 -1.90 -11.34 -10.32
N LEU A 39 -1.50 -10.49 -9.35
CA LEU A 39 -2.40 -9.72 -8.49
C LEU A 39 -2.74 -8.33 -9.06
N THR A 40 -2.16 -7.94 -10.19
CA THR A 40 -2.40 -6.62 -10.80
C THR A 40 -3.88 -6.30 -11.00
N PRO A 41 -4.78 -7.27 -11.30
CA PRO A 41 -6.22 -6.98 -11.36
C PRO A 41 -6.81 -6.40 -10.08
N GLN A 42 -6.13 -6.48 -8.93
CA GLN A 42 -6.57 -5.81 -7.70
C GLN A 42 -6.67 -4.29 -7.84
N TYR A 43 -6.01 -3.68 -8.83
CA TYR A 43 -6.18 -2.25 -9.11
C TYR A 43 -7.65 -1.85 -9.29
N GLU A 44 -8.44 -2.69 -9.95
CA GLU A 44 -9.87 -2.42 -10.16
C GLU A 44 -10.62 -2.29 -8.83
N ALA A 45 -10.39 -3.24 -7.93
CA ALA A 45 -11.05 -3.22 -6.62
C ALA A 45 -10.49 -2.13 -5.71
N LEU A 46 -9.19 -1.79 -5.82
CA LEU A 46 -8.60 -0.67 -5.10
C LEU A 46 -9.21 0.66 -5.53
N GLU A 47 -9.40 0.86 -6.82
CA GLU A 47 -10.03 2.08 -7.35
C GLU A 47 -11.48 2.18 -6.92
N LYS A 48 -12.23 1.08 -6.95
CA LYS A 48 -13.61 1.04 -6.46
C LYS A 48 -13.67 1.38 -4.98
N LEU A 49 -12.78 0.82 -4.17
CA LEU A 49 -12.70 1.09 -2.73
C LEU A 49 -12.44 2.58 -2.48
N TYR A 50 -11.48 3.16 -3.19
CA TYR A 50 -11.17 4.58 -3.11
C TYR A 50 -12.38 5.44 -3.46
N HIS A 51 -13.02 5.15 -4.57
CA HIS A 51 -14.19 5.88 -5.05
C HIS A 51 -15.35 5.83 -4.02
N ASP A 52 -15.59 4.65 -3.44
CA ASP A 52 -16.70 4.45 -2.51
C ASP A 52 -16.47 5.12 -1.16
N TYR A 53 -15.22 5.24 -0.70
CA TYR A 53 -14.90 5.71 0.65
C TYR A 53 -14.19 7.07 0.73
N ARG A 54 -13.76 7.65 -0.39
CA ARG A 54 -12.97 8.89 -0.35
C ARG A 54 -13.70 10.05 0.31
N GLN A 55 -15.00 10.16 0.16
CA GLN A 55 -15.78 11.22 0.81
C GLN A 55 -15.86 11.04 2.33
N ARG A 56 -15.70 9.82 2.79
CA ARG A 56 -15.65 9.52 4.23
C ARG A 56 -14.26 9.72 4.84
N GLY A 57 -13.25 9.94 4.01
CA GLY A 57 -11.89 10.22 4.46
C GLY A 57 -10.84 9.17 4.16
N LEU A 58 -11.14 8.18 3.31
CA LEU A 58 -10.15 7.20 2.88
C LEU A 58 -9.34 7.74 1.70
N VAL A 59 -8.02 7.57 1.75
CA VAL A 59 -7.14 7.76 0.59
C VAL A 59 -6.35 6.47 0.36
N VAL A 60 -6.37 5.96 -0.87
CA VAL A 60 -5.51 4.84 -1.27
C VAL A 60 -4.24 5.43 -1.86
N LEU A 61 -3.08 4.93 -1.43
CA LEU A 61 -1.77 5.39 -1.88
C LEU A 61 -1.03 4.22 -2.52
N GLY A 62 -0.75 4.33 -3.82
CA GLY A 62 -0.05 3.29 -4.57
C GLY A 62 1.43 3.57 -4.73
N PHE A 63 2.28 2.63 -4.32
CA PHE A 63 3.74 2.72 -4.41
C PHE A 63 4.26 1.61 -5.34
N PRO A 64 4.57 1.93 -6.60
CA PRO A 64 5.15 0.94 -7.51
C PRO A 64 6.51 0.44 -6.99
N ALA A 65 6.74 -0.86 -7.10
CA ALA A 65 7.99 -1.49 -6.69
C ALA A 65 8.35 -2.63 -7.62
N ASN A 66 9.64 -2.74 -7.99
CA ASN A 66 10.15 -3.74 -8.91
C ASN A 66 10.90 -4.88 -8.21
N ASP A 67 10.77 -4.99 -6.88
CA ASP A 67 11.58 -5.92 -6.07
C ASP A 67 11.16 -7.38 -6.23
N PHE A 68 9.93 -7.64 -6.64
CA PHE A 68 9.37 -8.98 -6.69
C PHE A 68 9.29 -9.47 -8.13
N ALA A 69 10.24 -10.31 -8.52
CA ALA A 69 10.35 -10.92 -9.85
C ALA A 69 10.41 -9.89 -11.00
N GLY A 70 10.80 -8.64 -10.72
CA GLY A 70 10.87 -7.61 -11.75
C GLY A 70 9.55 -7.30 -12.40
N GLN A 71 8.45 -7.36 -11.64
CA GLN A 71 7.09 -7.20 -12.19
C GLN A 71 6.63 -5.75 -12.34
N GLU A 72 7.53 -4.78 -12.06
CA GLU A 72 7.28 -3.35 -12.32
C GLU A 72 8.50 -2.73 -13.02
N PRO A 73 8.83 -3.17 -14.25
CA PRO A 73 10.06 -2.72 -14.93
C PRO A 73 9.94 -1.35 -15.59
N GLY A 74 8.72 -0.81 -15.73
CA GLY A 74 8.47 0.44 -16.44
C GLY A 74 8.98 1.66 -15.70
N THR A 75 9.05 2.78 -16.43
CA THR A 75 9.29 4.10 -15.85
C THR A 75 8.05 4.61 -15.12
N ASP A 76 8.22 5.64 -14.27
CA ASP A 76 7.08 6.26 -13.58
C ASP A 76 6.01 6.72 -14.59
N LYS A 77 6.43 7.31 -15.70
CA LYS A 77 5.50 7.75 -16.76
C LYS A 77 4.72 6.58 -17.36
N GLU A 78 5.40 5.49 -17.65
CA GLU A 78 4.78 4.28 -18.20
C GLU A 78 3.81 3.65 -17.21
N ILE A 79 4.18 3.63 -15.93
CA ILE A 79 3.33 3.11 -14.85
C ILE A 79 2.07 3.97 -14.70
N ALA A 80 2.21 5.29 -14.68
CA ALA A 80 1.09 6.23 -14.59
C ALA A 80 0.12 6.02 -15.76
N GLN A 81 0.64 5.88 -16.96
CA GLN A 81 -0.18 5.66 -18.15
C GLN A 81 -0.88 4.29 -18.11
N PHE A 82 -0.17 3.24 -17.66
CA PHE A 82 -0.75 1.91 -17.49
C PHE A 82 -1.96 1.95 -16.54
N CYS A 83 -1.79 2.57 -15.37
CA CYS A 83 -2.85 2.66 -14.37
C CYS A 83 -4.07 3.41 -14.89
N THR A 84 -3.87 4.54 -15.56
CA THR A 84 -4.95 5.33 -16.14
C THR A 84 -5.67 4.58 -17.25
N THR A 85 -4.90 4.02 -18.19
CA THR A 85 -5.45 3.37 -19.41
C THR A 85 -6.19 2.07 -19.07
N ASN A 86 -5.64 1.25 -18.18
CA ASN A 86 -6.18 -0.09 -17.92
C ASN A 86 -7.17 -0.15 -16.77
N PHE A 87 -7.06 0.74 -15.77
CA PHE A 87 -7.87 0.67 -14.55
C PHE A 87 -8.52 2.00 -14.16
N GLY A 88 -8.28 3.08 -14.89
CA GLY A 88 -8.84 4.38 -14.56
C GLY A 88 -8.48 4.87 -13.16
N VAL A 89 -7.26 4.61 -12.71
CA VAL A 89 -6.83 4.90 -11.34
C VAL A 89 -6.84 6.41 -11.09
N ASP A 90 -7.62 6.83 -10.08
CA ASP A 90 -7.70 8.21 -9.60
C ASP A 90 -7.03 8.41 -8.24
N PHE A 91 -6.77 7.34 -7.49
CA PHE A 91 -6.08 7.48 -6.21
C PHE A 91 -4.62 7.90 -6.43
N PRO A 92 -4.01 8.59 -5.46
CA PRO A 92 -2.61 9.05 -5.59
C PRO A 92 -1.64 7.91 -5.83
N MET A 93 -0.80 8.07 -6.86
CA MET A 93 0.30 7.18 -7.18
C MET A 93 1.61 7.89 -6.89
N PHE A 94 2.62 7.13 -6.47
CA PHE A 94 3.93 7.65 -6.13
C PHE A 94 5.00 7.11 -7.06
N SER A 95 6.15 7.76 -7.05
CA SER A 95 7.32 7.33 -7.80
C SER A 95 7.76 5.94 -7.34
N LYS A 96 8.27 5.14 -8.26
CA LYS A 96 8.75 3.78 -7.96
C LYS A 96 9.80 3.80 -6.86
N ILE A 97 9.65 2.91 -5.87
CA ILE A 97 10.57 2.76 -4.73
C ILE A 97 10.96 1.29 -4.55
N ALA A 98 11.97 1.07 -3.72
CA ALA A 98 12.26 -0.27 -3.21
C ALA A 98 11.51 -0.47 -1.90
N VAL A 99 10.88 -1.64 -1.73
CA VAL A 99 10.13 -1.98 -0.51
C VAL A 99 10.80 -3.10 0.28
N THR A 100 11.87 -3.67 -0.24
CA THR A 100 12.67 -4.70 0.43
C THR A 100 14.13 -4.59 -0.04
N GLY A 101 15.05 -5.27 0.65
CA GLY A 101 16.48 -5.26 0.33
C GLY A 101 17.24 -4.09 0.92
N ALA A 102 18.47 -3.90 0.45
CA ALA A 102 19.38 -2.87 0.99
C ALA A 102 18.88 -1.44 0.74
N ASP A 103 18.12 -1.23 -0.33
CA ASP A 103 17.64 0.08 -0.74
C ASP A 103 16.21 0.37 -0.29
N THR A 104 15.68 -0.41 0.65
CA THR A 104 14.31 -0.23 1.16
C THR A 104 14.04 1.22 1.55
N HIS A 105 12.99 1.80 0.97
CA HIS A 105 12.59 3.18 1.25
C HIS A 105 12.25 3.34 2.74
N PRO A 106 12.64 4.47 3.38
CA PRO A 106 12.36 4.69 4.81
C PRO A 106 10.90 4.49 5.22
N LEU A 107 9.94 4.84 4.35
CA LEU A 107 8.52 4.58 4.62
C LEU A 107 8.27 3.09 4.87
N TYR A 108 8.79 2.23 4.00
CA TYR A 108 8.58 0.79 4.13
C TYR A 108 9.39 0.16 5.24
N GLN A 109 10.53 0.77 5.63
CA GLN A 109 11.24 0.37 6.84
C GLN A 109 10.34 0.57 8.07
N GLU A 110 9.73 1.74 8.20
CA GLU A 110 8.82 2.05 9.32
C GLU A 110 7.57 1.17 9.30
N LEU A 111 6.97 0.95 8.13
CA LEU A 111 5.76 0.13 8.01
C LEU A 111 6.01 -1.31 8.45
N THR A 112 7.10 -1.93 7.96
CA THR A 112 7.41 -3.33 8.26
C THR A 112 7.89 -3.51 9.69
N GLU A 113 8.50 -2.49 10.28
CA GLU A 113 8.98 -2.51 11.67
C GLU A 113 7.91 -2.10 12.70
N SER A 114 6.70 -1.79 12.24
CA SER A 114 5.61 -1.36 13.12
C SER A 114 5.15 -2.43 14.13
N GLY A 115 5.47 -3.69 13.88
CA GLY A 115 5.04 -4.80 14.73
C GLY A 115 3.59 -5.22 14.56
N VAL A 116 2.86 -4.61 13.64
CA VAL A 116 1.46 -4.98 13.37
C VAL A 116 1.42 -6.32 12.64
N PRO A 117 0.67 -7.32 13.15
CA PRO A 117 0.63 -8.64 12.54
C PRO A 117 -0.11 -8.62 11.20
N VAL A 118 0.29 -9.52 10.30
CA VAL A 118 -0.35 -9.69 8.99
C VAL A 118 -1.65 -10.47 9.17
N THR A 119 -2.75 -9.90 8.69
CA THR A 119 -4.03 -10.59 8.55
C THR A 119 -4.14 -11.17 7.15
N GLY A 120 -4.66 -12.39 7.04
CA GLY A 120 -4.79 -13.12 5.79
C GLY A 120 -3.94 -14.38 5.80
N ASP A 121 -3.93 -15.11 4.70
CA ASP A 121 -3.21 -16.38 4.58
C ASP A 121 -1.78 -16.18 4.08
N ALA A 122 -0.97 -15.47 4.86
CA ALA A 122 0.43 -15.21 4.52
C ALA A 122 1.23 -16.51 4.36
N ASP A 123 1.00 -17.50 5.22
CA ASP A 123 1.72 -18.77 5.16
C ASP A 123 1.36 -19.55 3.90
N GLY A 124 0.09 -19.60 3.53
CA GLY A 124 -0.36 -20.22 2.28
C GLY A 124 0.18 -19.51 1.05
N PHE A 125 0.20 -18.19 1.06
CA PHE A 125 0.78 -17.42 -0.04
C PHE A 125 2.29 -17.64 -0.15
N ARG A 126 2.99 -17.71 1.00
CA ARG A 126 4.42 -18.02 1.05
C ARG A 126 4.71 -19.40 0.43
N ALA A 127 3.92 -20.40 0.80
CA ALA A 127 4.04 -21.75 0.25
C ALA A 127 3.80 -21.77 -1.27
N LYS A 128 2.85 -20.97 -1.74
CA LYS A 128 2.56 -20.81 -3.17
C LYS A 128 3.76 -20.22 -3.93
N LEU A 129 4.41 -19.20 -3.38
CA LEU A 129 5.61 -18.60 -3.96
C LEU A 129 6.75 -19.63 -4.03
N GLU A 130 6.95 -20.40 -2.95
CA GLU A 130 7.95 -21.48 -2.92
C GLU A 130 7.66 -22.54 -4.00
N GLY A 131 6.39 -22.86 -4.20
CA GLY A 131 5.93 -23.78 -5.25
C GLY A 131 6.27 -23.31 -6.66
N TYR A 132 6.42 -22.00 -6.86
CA TYR A 132 6.87 -21.43 -8.13
C TYR A 132 8.40 -21.30 -8.21
N GLY A 133 9.13 -21.86 -7.24
CA GLY A 133 10.60 -21.80 -7.24
C GLY A 133 11.17 -20.50 -6.72
N MET A 134 10.36 -19.68 -6.07
CA MET A 134 10.82 -18.41 -5.50
C MET A 134 11.21 -18.58 -4.04
N THR A 135 12.07 -17.68 -3.54
CA THR A 135 12.42 -17.60 -2.13
C THR A 135 11.69 -16.40 -1.53
N PRO A 136 10.60 -16.63 -0.77
CA PRO A 136 9.84 -15.51 -0.19
C PRO A 136 10.68 -14.70 0.78
N ASN A 137 10.43 -13.39 0.81
CA ASN A 137 11.10 -12.49 1.74
C ASN A 137 10.68 -12.85 3.18
N PRO A 138 11.64 -12.98 4.12
CA PRO A 138 11.30 -13.36 5.49
C PRO A 138 10.55 -12.24 6.23
N ALA A 139 9.69 -12.64 7.17
CA ALA A 139 9.01 -11.68 8.05
C ALA A 139 10.05 -10.89 8.88
N PRO A 140 9.82 -9.60 9.19
CA PRO A 140 8.61 -8.82 8.90
C PRO A 140 8.60 -8.12 7.54
N GLY A 141 9.49 -8.47 6.63
CA GLY A 141 9.57 -7.85 5.32
C GLY A 141 8.31 -8.05 4.47
N ILE A 142 8.17 -7.22 3.44
CA ILE A 142 7.05 -7.33 2.48
C ILE A 142 7.16 -8.68 1.77
N LEU A 143 6.06 -9.42 1.75
CA LEU A 143 6.03 -10.77 1.19
C LEU A 143 5.98 -10.77 -0.34
N TRP A 144 5.16 -9.88 -0.93
CA TRP A 144 4.97 -9.79 -2.37
C TRP A 144 4.28 -8.48 -2.75
N ASN A 145 4.08 -8.25 -4.05
CA ASN A 145 3.28 -7.13 -4.54
C ASN A 145 1.87 -7.17 -3.96
N PHE A 146 1.27 -6.00 -3.77
CA PHE A 146 -0.10 -5.81 -3.27
C PHE A 146 -0.31 -6.17 -1.80
N GLU A 147 0.74 -6.16 -0.99
CA GLU A 147 0.60 -6.17 0.46
C GLU A 147 0.06 -4.80 0.91
N LYS A 148 -0.78 -4.78 1.96
CA LYS A 148 -1.54 -3.58 2.31
C LYS A 148 -1.34 -3.22 3.77
N PHE A 149 -1.25 -1.91 4.03
CA PHE A 149 -1.21 -1.34 5.38
C PHE A 149 -2.34 -0.33 5.52
N VAL A 150 -3.08 -0.40 6.61
CA VAL A 150 -4.05 0.62 7.00
C VAL A 150 -3.39 1.54 8.02
N ILE A 151 -3.36 2.83 7.72
CA ILE A 151 -2.85 3.86 8.63
C ILE A 151 -4.04 4.68 9.10
N GLY A 152 -4.19 4.80 10.43
CA GLY A 152 -5.29 5.53 11.04
C GLY A 152 -5.17 7.04 10.90
N ARG A 153 -6.19 7.75 11.34
CA ARG A 153 -6.24 9.23 11.29
C ARG A 153 -5.14 9.89 12.11
N ASP A 154 -4.59 9.17 13.09
CA ASP A 154 -3.49 9.63 13.95
C ASP A 154 -2.10 9.37 13.36
N GLY A 155 -2.01 8.78 12.18
CA GLY A 155 -0.75 8.44 11.54
C GLY A 155 -0.13 7.12 12.01
N GLU A 156 -0.81 6.38 12.89
CA GLU A 156 -0.32 5.09 13.37
C GLU A 156 -0.75 3.95 12.44
N VAL A 157 0.11 2.94 12.27
CA VAL A 157 -0.24 1.73 11.52
C VAL A 157 -1.26 0.95 12.34
N ALA A 158 -2.45 0.75 11.77
CA ALA A 158 -3.57 0.09 12.45
C ALA A 158 -3.73 -1.37 12.05
N ALA A 159 -3.40 -1.74 10.80
CA ALA A 159 -3.58 -3.09 10.29
C ALA A 159 -2.65 -3.36 9.11
N ARG A 160 -2.39 -4.64 8.85
CA ARG A 160 -1.58 -5.11 7.74
C ARG A 160 -2.23 -6.35 7.14
N PHE A 161 -2.29 -6.43 5.82
CA PHE A 161 -2.97 -7.53 5.10
C PHE A 161 -2.06 -8.16 4.07
N SER A 162 -2.15 -9.49 3.96
CA SER A 162 -1.36 -10.26 3.00
C SER A 162 -1.64 -9.85 1.55
N PRO A 163 -0.69 -10.10 0.62
CA PRO A 163 -0.85 -9.69 -0.79
C PRO A 163 -2.12 -10.20 -1.46
N ASP A 164 -2.52 -11.43 -1.16
CA ASP A 164 -3.70 -12.07 -1.76
C ASP A 164 -5.03 -11.65 -1.11
N THR A 165 -5.00 -10.85 -0.04
CA THR A 165 -6.22 -10.28 0.53
C THR A 165 -6.81 -9.27 -0.44
N ALA A 166 -7.95 -9.58 -1.00
CA ALA A 166 -8.60 -8.69 -1.97
C ALA A 166 -9.05 -7.38 -1.32
N PRO A 167 -9.06 -6.26 -2.07
CA PRO A 167 -9.50 -4.97 -1.50
C PRO A 167 -10.95 -4.95 -1.00
N ASP A 168 -11.80 -5.87 -1.47
CA ASP A 168 -13.18 -6.01 -1.01
C ASP A 168 -13.34 -7.07 0.10
N ASP A 169 -12.24 -7.63 0.61
CA ASP A 169 -12.28 -8.57 1.72
C ASP A 169 -12.92 -7.91 2.95
N ALA A 170 -13.87 -8.61 3.58
CA ALA A 170 -14.62 -8.07 4.71
C ALA A 170 -13.72 -7.63 5.88
N ARG A 171 -12.60 -8.31 6.09
CA ARG A 171 -11.64 -7.97 7.16
C ARG A 171 -10.94 -6.65 6.88
N LEU A 172 -10.57 -6.40 5.63
CA LEU A 172 -9.95 -5.14 5.20
C LEU A 172 -10.96 -3.99 5.32
N ILE A 173 -12.16 -4.18 4.82
CA ILE A 173 -13.24 -3.19 4.90
C ILE A 173 -13.54 -2.86 6.37
N ALA A 174 -13.63 -3.87 7.24
CA ALA A 174 -13.88 -3.66 8.66
C ALA A 174 -12.76 -2.84 9.33
N ALA A 175 -11.50 -3.10 8.99
CA ALA A 175 -10.37 -2.34 9.53
C ALA A 175 -10.43 -0.87 9.09
N ILE A 176 -10.75 -0.62 7.83
CA ILE A 176 -10.90 0.74 7.30
C ILE A 176 -12.06 1.46 7.99
N GLU A 177 -13.22 0.83 8.08
CA GLU A 177 -14.40 1.45 8.71
C GLU A 177 -14.18 1.72 10.18
N LYS A 178 -13.47 0.86 10.90
CA LYS A 178 -13.11 1.08 12.30
C LYS A 178 -12.29 2.37 12.45
N GLU A 179 -11.32 2.60 11.57
CA GLU A 179 -10.50 3.81 11.62
C GLU A 179 -11.27 5.05 11.16
N LEU A 180 -12.14 4.91 10.15
CA LEU A 180 -12.98 6.01 9.70
C LEU A 180 -13.98 6.48 10.77
N ALA A 181 -14.41 5.58 11.66
CA ALA A 181 -15.33 5.90 12.74
C ALA A 181 -14.70 6.76 13.85
N LYS A 182 -13.36 6.83 13.90
CA LYS A 182 -12.64 7.64 14.88
C LYS A 182 -12.66 9.10 14.48
N GLU A 183 -12.60 10.01 15.49
CA GLU A 183 -12.48 11.43 15.21
C GLU A 183 -11.09 11.75 14.66
N PRO A 184 -10.98 12.69 13.68
CA PRO A 184 -9.67 13.14 13.22
C PRO A 184 -8.88 13.78 14.35
N VAL A 185 -7.59 13.42 14.46
CA VAL A 185 -6.68 13.98 15.45
C VAL A 185 -6.50 15.47 15.19
N GLY A 186 -6.63 16.29 16.23
CA GLY A 186 -6.47 17.75 16.12
C GLY A 186 -7.71 18.49 15.61
N SER A 187 -8.83 17.78 15.33
CA SER A 187 -10.07 18.48 15.03
C SER A 187 -10.67 19.02 16.35
N ALA A 188 -10.98 20.26 16.34
CA ALA A 188 -11.59 20.94 17.50
C ALA A 188 -13.10 20.78 17.49
#